data_feb501fd366543fe0bbd29c9df7aa76f
#
_entry.id   feb501fd366543fe0bbd29c9df7aa76f
#
_cell.length_a   1.000
_cell.length_b   1.000
_cell.length_c   1.000
_cell.angle_alpha   90.00
_cell.angle_beta   90.00
_cell.angle_gamma   90.00
#
_symmetry.space_group_name_H-M   'P 1'
#
loop_
_entity.id
_entity.type
_entity.pdbx_description
1 polymer ?
#
loop_
_entity_poly.entity_id
_entity_poly.type
_entity_poly.pdbx_seq_one_letter_code
_entity_poly.pdbx_strand_id
1 'polypeptide(L)'
;MRKKRHAVIQLAILAALGAAVVVTSLLPRFPARREAYAPVEVSVILREADTSLWSNTRLGMEQAAGELGAELRVLTPAGNNDGAGQLDLLRREAGQTAVLVIAPADCAGLDRALAETGAGCPIVSLESPL
;
A
#
# COMPACT_ATOMS: atom_id res chain seq x y z
N MET A 1 5.95 30.37 -56.92
CA MET A 1 5.36 30.84 -55.64
C MET A 1 4.77 29.72 -54.77
N ARG A 2 4.21 28.62 -55.30
CA ARG A 2 3.66 27.50 -54.49
C ARG A 2 4.67 26.82 -53.56
N LYS A 3 5.91 26.51 -54.00
CA LYS A 3 6.92 25.84 -53.19
C LYS A 3 7.31 26.60 -51.89
N LYS A 4 7.38 27.94 -51.95
CA LYS A 4 7.70 28.77 -50.78
C LYS A 4 6.57 28.75 -49.74
N ARG A 5 5.32 28.69 -50.17
CA ARG A 5 4.16 28.60 -49.23
C ARG A 5 4.12 27.27 -48.50
N HIS A 6 4.42 26.16 -49.18
CA HIS A 6 4.48 24.85 -48.53
C HIS A 6 5.63 24.77 -47.50
N ALA A 7 6.81 25.31 -47.81
CA ALA A 7 7.93 25.36 -46.90
C ALA A 7 7.63 26.19 -45.62
N VAL A 8 6.94 27.33 -45.79
CA VAL A 8 6.53 28.15 -44.65
C VAL A 8 5.49 27.44 -43.77
N ILE A 9 4.52 26.76 -44.38
CA ILE A 9 3.52 25.98 -43.64
C ILE A 9 4.16 24.83 -42.88
N GLN A 10 5.09 24.10 -43.50
CA GLN A 10 5.82 23.02 -42.84
C GLN A 10 6.66 23.53 -41.65
N LEU A 11 7.33 24.68 -41.81
CA LEU A 11 8.11 25.30 -40.74
C LEU A 11 7.22 25.74 -39.59
N ALA A 12 6.04 26.29 -39.86
CA ALA A 12 5.06 26.71 -38.87
C ALA A 12 4.51 25.51 -38.08
N ILE A 13 4.24 24.38 -38.73
CA ILE A 13 3.77 23.14 -38.08
C ILE A 13 4.86 22.58 -37.19
N LEU A 14 6.11 22.52 -37.65
CA LEU A 14 7.24 22.05 -36.85
C LEU A 14 7.49 22.95 -35.62
N ALA A 15 7.38 24.25 -35.79
CA ALA A 15 7.51 25.20 -34.68
C ALA A 15 6.38 25.05 -33.66
N ALA A 16 5.14 24.83 -34.10
CA ALA A 16 4.00 24.58 -33.22
C ALA A 16 4.12 23.28 -32.45
N LEU A 17 4.55 22.19 -33.12
CA LEU A 17 4.80 20.91 -32.48
C LEU A 17 5.97 20.99 -31.44
N GLY A 18 7.04 21.68 -31.80
CA GLY A 18 8.17 21.94 -30.89
C GLY A 18 7.75 22.71 -29.64
N ALA A 19 6.96 23.78 -29.83
CA ALA A 19 6.41 24.56 -28.73
C ALA A 19 5.48 23.74 -27.83
N ALA A 20 4.65 22.89 -28.38
CA ALA A 20 3.77 21.99 -27.62
C ALA A 20 4.57 21.01 -26.75
N VAL A 21 5.63 20.42 -27.28
CA VAL A 21 6.52 19.51 -26.52
C VAL A 21 7.24 20.27 -25.40
N VAL A 22 7.75 21.46 -25.65
CA VAL A 22 8.40 22.29 -24.64
C VAL A 22 7.42 22.69 -23.53
N VAL A 23 6.21 23.11 -23.89
CA VAL A 23 5.17 23.47 -22.92
C VAL A 23 4.79 22.27 -22.06
N THR A 24 4.61 21.09 -22.65
CA THR A 24 4.27 19.87 -21.87
C THR A 24 5.44 19.40 -20.99
N SER A 25 6.69 19.69 -21.39
CA SER A 25 7.88 19.35 -20.58
C SER A 25 8.14 20.35 -19.47
N LEU A 26 7.77 21.61 -19.66
CA LEU A 26 7.94 22.70 -18.68
C LEU A 26 6.73 22.87 -17.76
N LEU A 27 5.55 22.34 -18.15
CA LEU A 27 4.45 22.24 -17.21
C LEU A 27 4.97 21.44 -16.02
N PRO A 28 5.05 22.04 -14.82
CA PRO A 28 5.35 21.28 -13.64
C PRO A 28 4.33 20.15 -13.63
N ARG A 29 4.81 18.91 -13.59
CA ARG A 29 3.96 17.78 -13.22
C ARG A 29 3.41 18.16 -11.86
N PHE A 30 2.26 18.81 -11.87
CA PHE A 30 1.55 19.02 -10.62
C PHE A 30 1.45 17.60 -10.03
N PRO A 31 2.14 17.30 -8.93
CA PRO A 31 1.80 16.10 -8.22
C PRO A 31 0.30 16.23 -8.00
N ALA A 32 -0.46 15.28 -8.51
CA ALA A 32 -1.88 15.23 -8.22
C ALA A 32 -1.96 15.56 -6.73
N ARG A 33 -2.62 16.67 -6.39
CA ARG A 33 -2.72 17.15 -5.02
C ARG A 33 -3.34 15.98 -4.26
N ARG A 34 -2.47 15.10 -3.76
CA ARG A 34 -2.87 14.14 -2.74
C ARG A 34 -3.30 15.06 -1.62
N GLU A 35 -4.60 15.23 -1.51
CA GLU A 35 -5.13 15.76 -0.27
C GLU A 35 -4.36 15.00 0.80
N ALA A 36 -3.75 15.73 1.71
CA ALA A 36 -2.96 15.13 2.76
C ALA A 36 -3.95 14.45 3.73
N TYR A 37 -4.57 13.36 3.25
CA TYR A 37 -5.21 12.40 4.12
C TYR A 37 -4.13 11.88 5.05
N ALA A 38 -4.40 11.87 6.33
CA ALA A 38 -3.55 11.18 7.28
C ALA A 38 -3.29 9.77 6.72
N PRO A 39 -2.03 9.28 6.72
CA PRO A 39 -1.72 7.97 6.18
C PRO A 39 -2.62 6.93 6.84
N VAL A 40 -3.14 6.02 6.04
CA VAL A 40 -3.94 4.91 6.57
C VAL A 40 -2.99 3.98 7.33
N GLU A 41 -3.22 3.83 8.62
CA GLU A 41 -2.43 2.91 9.45
C GLU A 41 -2.90 1.47 9.22
N VAL A 42 -1.96 0.60 8.83
CA VAL A 42 -2.18 -0.82 8.58
C VAL A 42 -1.26 -1.62 9.49
N SER A 43 -1.83 -2.43 10.36
CA SER A 43 -1.07 -3.37 11.20
C SER A 43 -1.14 -4.78 10.62
N VAL A 44 0.01 -5.40 10.45
CA VAL A 44 0.15 -6.78 9.97
C VAL A 44 0.68 -7.65 11.09
N ILE A 45 -0.08 -8.66 11.50
CA ILE A 45 0.32 -9.61 12.54
C ILE A 45 0.67 -10.93 11.88
N LEU A 46 1.94 -11.27 11.88
CA LEU A 46 2.45 -12.52 11.33
C LEU A 46 2.46 -13.62 12.38
N ARG A 47 2.44 -14.88 11.92
CA ARG A 47 2.48 -16.06 12.76
C ARG A 47 3.85 -16.32 13.39
N GLU A 48 4.91 -15.92 12.69
CA GLU A 48 6.29 -16.15 13.06
C GLU A 48 7.22 -15.04 12.53
N ALA A 49 8.35 -14.84 13.22
CA ALA A 49 9.23 -13.73 12.91
C ALA A 49 10.14 -13.98 11.72
N ASP A 50 10.55 -15.22 11.48
CA ASP A 50 11.76 -15.49 10.68
C ASP A 50 11.60 -16.71 9.76
N THR A 51 10.93 -16.49 8.66
CA THR A 51 11.00 -17.41 7.53
C THR A 51 11.29 -16.64 6.24
N SER A 52 11.97 -17.29 5.29
CA SER A 52 12.24 -16.73 3.97
C SER A 52 10.93 -16.38 3.23
N LEU A 53 9.83 -17.06 3.57
CA LEU A 53 8.49 -16.78 3.05
C LEU A 53 8.03 -15.38 3.45
N TRP A 54 8.14 -15.05 4.73
CA TRP A 54 7.67 -13.76 5.25
C TRP A 54 8.58 -12.60 4.88
N SER A 55 9.87 -12.80 4.65
CA SER A 55 10.77 -11.73 4.24
C SER A 55 10.38 -11.15 2.87
N ASN A 56 10.03 -11.98 1.90
CA ASN A 56 9.57 -11.54 0.58
C ASN A 56 8.18 -10.88 0.65
N THR A 57 7.28 -11.48 1.44
CA THR A 57 5.93 -10.94 1.64
C THR A 57 6.00 -9.57 2.32
N ARG A 58 6.83 -9.42 3.33
CA ARG A 58 7.07 -8.16 4.02
C ARG A 58 7.59 -7.07 3.08
N LEU A 59 8.59 -7.40 2.26
CA LEU A 59 9.14 -6.45 1.28
C LEU A 59 8.05 -5.98 0.29
N GLY A 60 7.21 -6.90 -0.20
CA GLY A 60 6.09 -6.55 -1.07
C GLY A 60 5.05 -5.65 -0.38
N MET A 61 4.74 -5.93 0.89
CA MET A 61 3.83 -5.09 1.67
C MET A 61 4.41 -3.70 1.95
N GLU A 62 5.69 -3.59 2.29
CA GLU A 62 6.37 -2.31 2.50
C GLU A 62 6.40 -1.47 1.21
N GLN A 63 6.65 -2.09 0.07
CA GLN A 63 6.59 -1.41 -1.22
C GLN A 63 5.18 -0.92 -1.54
N ALA A 64 4.17 -1.77 -1.41
CA ALA A 64 2.78 -1.41 -1.66
C ALA A 64 2.29 -0.29 -0.74
N ALA A 65 2.65 -0.34 0.54
CA ALA A 65 2.33 0.71 1.51
C ALA A 65 2.95 2.05 1.10
N GLY A 66 4.22 2.05 0.67
CA GLY A 66 4.90 3.24 0.18
C GLY A 66 4.23 3.83 -1.07
N GLU A 67 3.81 2.99 -2.02
CA GLU A 67 3.13 3.40 -3.25
C GLU A 67 1.73 4.00 -2.96
N LEU A 68 1.02 3.43 -1.99
CA LEU A 68 -0.32 3.84 -1.60
C LEU A 68 -0.35 4.98 -0.57
N GLY A 69 0.79 5.32 0.03
CA GLY A 69 0.87 6.32 1.09
C GLY A 69 0.25 5.85 2.41
N ALA A 70 0.30 4.54 2.67
CA ALA A 70 -0.11 3.92 3.91
C ALA A 70 1.07 3.79 4.89
N GLU A 71 0.80 3.82 6.19
CA GLU A 71 1.77 3.51 7.23
C GLU A 71 1.62 2.05 7.65
N LEU A 72 2.66 1.25 7.42
CA LEU A 72 2.67 -0.18 7.67
C LEU A 72 3.43 -0.51 8.95
N ARG A 73 2.79 -1.26 9.86
CA ARG A 73 3.43 -1.86 11.02
C ARG A 73 3.37 -3.38 10.93
N VAL A 74 4.51 -4.03 10.92
CA VAL A 74 4.61 -5.49 10.91
C VAL A 74 5.00 -5.98 12.30
N LEU A 75 4.17 -6.83 12.86
CA LEU A 75 4.26 -7.32 14.23
C LEU A 75 4.33 -8.85 14.23
N THR A 76 5.12 -9.39 15.11
CA THR A 76 5.26 -10.83 15.30
C THR A 76 5.18 -11.17 16.79
N PRO A 77 4.57 -12.31 17.18
CA PRO A 77 4.63 -12.79 18.54
C PRO A 77 6.06 -13.20 18.91
N ALA A 78 6.32 -13.34 20.19
CA ALA A 78 7.66 -13.69 20.70
C ALA A 78 8.10 -15.12 20.32
N GLY A 79 7.14 -16.03 20.17
CA GLY A 79 7.38 -17.42 19.78
C GLY A 79 6.81 -17.72 18.40
N ASN A 80 7.33 -18.77 17.74
CA ASN A 80 6.77 -19.27 16.50
C ASN A 80 5.44 -19.95 16.78
N ASN A 81 4.42 -19.64 15.96
CA ASN A 81 3.05 -20.14 16.12
C ASN A 81 2.47 -19.88 17.52
N ASP A 82 2.87 -18.78 18.16
CA ASP A 82 2.41 -18.37 19.48
C ASP A 82 1.04 -17.69 19.38
N GLY A 83 -0.03 -18.48 19.46
CA GLY A 83 -1.40 -18.01 19.38
C GLY A 83 -1.79 -17.05 20.51
N ALA A 84 -1.26 -17.25 21.73
CA ALA A 84 -1.54 -16.37 22.86
C ALA A 84 -0.91 -14.99 22.63
N GLY A 85 0.35 -14.96 22.21
CA GLY A 85 1.03 -13.72 21.84
C GLY A 85 0.35 -13.02 20.67
N GLN A 86 -0.18 -13.76 19.69
CA GLN A 86 -0.91 -13.22 18.58
C GLN A 86 -2.26 -12.59 19.01
N LEU A 87 -2.97 -13.22 19.94
CA LEU A 87 -4.19 -12.67 20.54
C LEU A 87 -3.94 -11.34 21.27
N ASP A 88 -2.84 -11.25 22.00
CA ASP A 88 -2.46 -10.03 22.71
C ASP A 88 -2.13 -8.90 21.72
N LEU A 89 -1.41 -9.21 20.64
CA LEU A 89 -1.13 -8.27 19.56
C LEU A 89 -2.42 -7.80 18.89
N LEU A 90 -3.33 -8.72 18.56
CA LEU A 90 -4.61 -8.43 17.95
C LEU A 90 -5.42 -7.44 18.80
N ARG A 91 -5.57 -7.68 20.08
CA ARG A 91 -6.33 -6.81 20.99
C ARG A 91 -5.72 -5.43 21.12
N ARG A 92 -4.40 -5.35 21.12
CA ARG A 92 -3.68 -4.07 21.23
C ARG A 92 -3.80 -3.25 19.97
N GLU A 93 -3.65 -3.87 18.80
CA GLU A 93 -3.65 -3.17 17.53
C GLU A 93 -5.05 -2.77 17.04
N ALA A 94 -6.07 -3.54 17.38
CA ALA A 94 -7.45 -3.32 16.94
C ALA A 94 -8.01 -1.92 17.26
N GLY A 95 -7.51 -1.28 18.33
CA GLY A 95 -7.89 0.09 18.71
C GLY A 95 -7.00 1.19 18.15
N GLN A 96 -5.94 0.84 17.41
CA GLN A 96 -4.90 1.79 16.99
C GLN A 96 -4.68 1.80 15.47
N THR A 97 -5.27 0.87 14.74
CA THR A 97 -5.08 0.72 13.30
C THR A 97 -6.38 0.87 12.54
N ALA A 98 -6.31 1.39 11.32
CA ALA A 98 -7.47 1.51 10.44
C ALA A 98 -7.82 0.16 9.78
N VAL A 99 -6.83 -0.70 9.52
CA VAL A 99 -6.98 -2.04 8.94
C VAL A 99 -5.99 -2.99 9.60
N LEU A 100 -6.45 -4.21 9.87
CA LEU A 100 -5.64 -5.25 10.44
C LEU A 100 -5.50 -6.41 9.44
N VAL A 101 -4.26 -6.81 9.21
CA VAL A 101 -3.93 -7.98 8.37
C VAL A 101 -3.33 -9.04 9.28
N ILE A 102 -3.79 -10.28 9.17
CA ILE A 102 -3.33 -11.37 10.04
C ILE A 102 -3.01 -12.64 9.27
N ALA A 103 -1.86 -13.25 9.56
CA ALA A 103 -1.57 -14.63 9.23
C ALA A 103 -1.84 -15.48 10.48
N PRO A 104 -3.01 -16.14 10.59
CA PRO A 104 -3.46 -16.73 11.84
C PRO A 104 -2.59 -17.91 12.27
N ALA A 105 -2.25 -17.97 13.57
CA ALA A 105 -1.71 -19.15 14.21
C ALA A 105 -2.84 -20.13 14.49
N ASP A 106 -2.52 -21.42 14.53
CA ASP A 106 -3.45 -22.45 14.97
C ASP A 106 -3.63 -22.38 16.50
N CYS A 107 -4.64 -21.64 16.92
CA CYS A 107 -4.88 -21.33 18.32
C CYS A 107 -6.38 -21.32 18.62
N ALA A 108 -6.76 -22.04 19.65
CA ALA A 108 -8.14 -22.03 20.13
C ALA A 108 -8.57 -20.63 20.59
N GLY A 109 -9.69 -20.15 20.10
CA GLY A 109 -10.25 -18.85 20.45
C GLY A 109 -9.79 -17.69 19.56
N LEU A 110 -8.88 -17.92 18.61
CA LEU A 110 -8.46 -16.88 17.64
C LEU A 110 -9.63 -16.46 16.75
N ASP A 111 -10.40 -17.41 16.24
CA ASP A 111 -11.57 -17.13 15.39
C ASP A 111 -12.58 -16.23 16.11
N ARG A 112 -12.84 -16.53 17.38
CA ARG A 112 -13.73 -15.70 18.20
C ARG A 112 -13.18 -14.30 18.41
N ALA A 113 -11.89 -14.18 18.71
CA ALA A 113 -11.25 -12.88 18.90
C ALA A 113 -11.23 -12.06 17.61
N LEU A 114 -11.03 -12.71 16.45
CA LEU A 114 -11.11 -12.09 15.14
C LEU A 114 -12.51 -11.58 14.83
N ALA A 115 -13.54 -12.37 15.13
CA ALA A 115 -14.93 -11.99 14.95
C ALA A 115 -15.33 -10.79 15.84
N GLU A 116 -14.89 -10.79 17.10
CA GLU A 116 -15.13 -9.69 18.05
C GLU A 116 -14.40 -8.42 17.60
N THR A 117 -13.16 -8.53 17.13
CA THR A 117 -12.34 -7.41 16.64
C THR A 117 -12.86 -6.86 15.31
N GLY A 118 -13.27 -7.73 14.40
CA GLY A 118 -13.76 -7.36 13.07
C GLY A 118 -15.02 -6.50 13.09
N ALA A 119 -15.75 -6.48 14.20
CA ALA A 119 -16.90 -5.59 14.39
C ALA A 119 -16.49 -4.10 14.45
N GLY A 120 -15.25 -3.80 14.84
CA GLY A 120 -14.73 -2.43 14.98
C GLY A 120 -13.57 -2.08 14.06
N CYS A 121 -12.90 -3.07 13.47
CA CYS A 121 -11.74 -2.89 12.60
C CYS A 121 -11.78 -3.89 11.44
N PRO A 122 -11.71 -3.48 10.18
CA PRO A 122 -11.61 -4.39 9.05
C PRO A 122 -10.40 -5.32 9.18
N ILE A 123 -10.63 -6.63 9.00
CA ILE A 123 -9.60 -7.66 9.10
C ILE A 123 -9.43 -8.37 7.77
N VAL A 124 -8.18 -8.55 7.35
CA VAL A 124 -7.79 -9.36 6.19
C VAL A 124 -6.97 -10.54 6.67
N SER A 125 -7.42 -11.75 6.37
CA SER A 125 -6.67 -12.98 6.67
C SER A 125 -5.74 -13.35 5.52
N LEU A 126 -4.51 -13.71 5.85
CA LEU A 126 -3.54 -14.28 4.93
C LEU A 126 -3.47 -15.80 5.14
N GLU A 127 -3.41 -16.56 4.05
CA GLU A 127 -3.22 -18.03 4.03
C GLU A 127 -4.37 -18.88 4.59
N SER A 128 -5.36 -18.31 5.24
CA SER A 128 -6.48 -19.08 5.78
C SER A 128 -7.78 -18.30 5.62
N PRO A 129 -8.90 -18.94 5.26
CA PRO A 129 -10.21 -18.32 5.35
C PRO A 129 -10.55 -18.05 6.82
N LEU A 130 -11.14 -16.92 7.09
CA LEU A 130 -11.72 -16.57 8.39
C LEU A 130 -13.07 -17.24 8.56
#